data_2c61985bb5ca92d87b9c3ee6eb71b7aa
#
_entry.id   2c61985bb5ca92d87b9c3ee6eb71b7aa
#
_cell.length_a   1.000
_cell.length_b   1.000
_cell.length_c   1.000
_cell.angle_alpha   90.00
_cell.angle_beta   90.00
_cell.angle_gamma   90.00
#
_symmetry.space_group_name_H-M   'P 1'
#
loop_
_entity.id
_entity.type
_entity.pdbx_description
1 polymer ?
#
loop_
_entity_poly.entity_id
_entity_poly.type
_entity_poly.pdbx_seq_one_letter_code
_entity_poly.pdbx_strand_id
1 'polypeptide(L)'
;MVHDILITNIKGLVQVRENPIQKISGKEMSYLPVLQDAFLVIADGLIHSYGSMKDLPADVTAKQTFDATGRFVFPSFVDSHTHLVFAYPREDEFVMKLKGASYEDIAASGGGILNSAKRLQLLSEQELFERSIPRAKEIINTGTGAVEIKSGYGLTIKD
;
A
#
# COMPACT_ATOMS: atom_id res chain seq x y z
N MET A 1 17.41 -10.30 -25.09
CA MET A 1 15.96 -10.07 -24.79
C MET A 1 15.85 -8.75 -24.07
N VAL A 2 14.93 -7.88 -24.44
CA VAL A 2 14.76 -6.58 -23.77
C VAL A 2 13.77 -6.77 -22.63
N HIS A 3 14.20 -6.51 -21.40
CA HIS A 3 13.37 -6.58 -20.20
C HIS A 3 12.49 -5.32 -20.07
N ASP A 4 11.51 -5.33 -19.13
CA ASP A 4 10.65 -4.16 -18.94
C ASP A 4 11.34 -3.10 -18.11
N ILE A 5 11.91 -3.49 -16.96
CA ILE A 5 12.56 -2.57 -16.02
C ILE A 5 13.88 -3.18 -15.54
N LEU A 6 14.90 -2.32 -15.49
CA LEU A 6 16.17 -2.57 -14.79
C LEU A 6 16.35 -1.50 -13.70
N ILE A 7 16.56 -1.93 -12.48
CA ILE A 7 16.92 -1.05 -11.38
C ILE A 7 18.36 -1.35 -10.99
N THR A 8 19.22 -0.33 -11.02
CA THR A 8 20.66 -0.45 -10.75
C THR A 8 21.06 0.31 -9.49
N ASN A 9 22.26 0.03 -8.99
CA ASN A 9 22.88 0.73 -7.87
C ASN A 9 22.01 0.77 -6.60
N ILE A 10 21.23 -0.28 -6.38
CA ILE A 10 20.35 -0.39 -5.21
C ILE A 10 21.24 -0.52 -3.96
N LYS A 11 21.20 0.49 -3.06
CA LYS A 11 21.94 0.45 -1.81
C LYS A 11 21.62 -0.79 -0.97
N GLY A 12 20.36 -1.18 -0.94
CA GLY A 12 19.92 -2.40 -0.29
C GLY A 12 18.61 -2.90 -0.88
N LEU A 13 18.63 -4.08 -1.46
CA LEU A 13 17.44 -4.82 -1.89
C LEU A 13 16.95 -5.65 -0.71
N VAL A 14 15.79 -5.29 -0.19
CA VAL A 14 15.28 -5.79 1.10
C VAL A 14 14.37 -7.00 0.89
N GLN A 15 14.36 -7.91 1.86
CA GLN A 15 13.61 -9.18 1.86
C GLN A 15 14.07 -10.19 0.82
N VAL A 16 15.33 -10.16 0.42
CA VAL A 16 15.91 -11.19 -0.45
C VAL A 16 16.09 -12.48 0.33
N ARG A 17 15.43 -13.55 -0.10
CA ARG A 17 15.49 -14.86 0.53
C ARG A 17 15.70 -15.94 -0.53
N GLU A 18 16.65 -16.83 -0.30
CA GLU A 18 16.90 -17.97 -1.20
C GLU A 18 15.75 -18.97 -1.18
N ASN A 19 15.16 -19.18 0.00
CA ASN A 19 14.02 -20.07 0.17
C ASN A 19 12.77 -19.26 0.56
N PRO A 20 11.64 -19.47 -0.11
CA PRO A 20 10.41 -18.81 0.24
C PRO A 20 9.93 -19.26 1.64
N ILE A 21 9.65 -18.30 2.50
CA ILE A 21 9.12 -18.53 3.84
C ILE A 21 7.67 -18.06 3.84
N GLN A 22 6.74 -18.96 4.13
CA GLN A 22 5.31 -18.63 4.14
C GLN A 22 4.91 -17.76 5.34
N LYS A 23 5.59 -17.95 6.48
CA LYS A 23 5.28 -17.23 7.73
C LYS A 23 6.54 -17.04 8.56
N ILE A 24 6.72 -15.83 9.05
CA ILE A 24 7.72 -15.47 10.04
C ILE A 24 7.00 -14.97 11.30
N SER A 25 7.45 -15.39 12.47
CA SER A 25 6.81 -15.01 13.73
C SER A 25 7.82 -14.86 14.87
N GLY A 26 7.42 -14.13 15.92
CA GLY A 26 8.23 -13.95 17.12
C GLY A 26 9.55 -13.22 16.83
N LYS A 27 10.64 -13.69 17.41
CA LYS A 27 11.96 -13.06 17.31
C LYS A 27 12.53 -13.03 15.89
N GLU A 28 12.12 -13.95 15.02
CA GLU A 28 12.58 -13.98 13.63
C GLU A 28 12.08 -12.78 12.81
N MET A 29 11.00 -12.12 13.24
CA MET A 29 10.49 -10.90 12.62
C MET A 29 11.47 -9.72 12.69
N SER A 30 12.43 -9.75 13.63
CA SER A 30 13.47 -8.73 13.74
C SER A 30 14.58 -8.89 12.69
N TYR A 31 14.63 -10.03 12.00
CA TYR A 31 15.63 -10.27 10.96
C TYR A 31 15.09 -9.89 9.59
N LEU A 32 15.71 -8.90 8.99
CA LEU A 32 15.38 -8.40 7.66
C LEU A 32 16.58 -8.66 6.72
N PRO A 33 16.52 -9.68 5.85
CA PRO A 33 17.62 -9.93 4.92
C PRO A 33 17.70 -8.83 3.87
N VAL A 34 18.92 -8.36 3.62
CA VAL A 34 19.20 -7.27 2.67
C VAL A 34 20.40 -7.65 1.81
N LEU A 35 20.24 -7.60 0.50
CA LEU A 35 21.34 -7.69 -0.46
C LEU A 35 21.86 -6.27 -0.73
N GLN A 36 23.12 -6.02 -0.39
CA GLN A 36 23.77 -4.73 -0.61
C GLN A 36 24.29 -4.61 -2.04
N ASP A 37 24.35 -3.35 -2.53
CA ASP A 37 24.88 -3.00 -3.85
C ASP A 37 24.29 -3.90 -4.95
N ALA A 38 22.97 -3.80 -5.12
CA ALA A 38 22.18 -4.75 -5.88
C ALA A 38 21.62 -4.18 -7.18
N PHE A 39 21.25 -5.08 -8.07
CA PHE A 39 20.34 -4.80 -9.21
C PHE A 39 19.07 -5.64 -9.11
N LEU A 40 18.04 -5.21 -9.82
CA LEU A 40 16.78 -5.92 -9.98
C LEU A 40 16.28 -5.77 -11.43
N VAL A 41 15.93 -6.89 -12.06
CA VAL A 41 15.36 -6.96 -13.42
C VAL A 41 13.93 -7.46 -13.34
N ILE A 42 13.03 -6.74 -14.01
CA ILE A 42 11.61 -7.09 -14.13
C ILE A 42 11.28 -7.34 -15.59
N ALA A 43 10.59 -8.44 -15.87
CA ALA A 43 10.06 -8.78 -17.17
C ALA A 43 8.66 -9.40 -17.02
N ASP A 44 7.74 -9.02 -17.88
CA ASP A 44 6.36 -9.52 -17.91
C ASP A 44 5.63 -9.39 -16.55
N GLY A 45 5.92 -8.30 -15.82
CA GLY A 45 5.34 -8.03 -14.50
C GLY A 45 5.91 -8.89 -13.36
N LEU A 46 6.94 -9.68 -13.61
CA LEU A 46 7.57 -10.56 -12.64
C LEU A 46 9.03 -10.17 -12.38
N ILE A 47 9.55 -10.50 -11.21
CA ILE A 47 10.99 -10.44 -10.95
C ILE A 47 11.67 -11.50 -11.81
N HIS A 48 12.45 -11.06 -12.80
CA HIS A 48 13.20 -11.93 -13.69
C HIS A 48 14.52 -12.38 -13.06
N SER A 49 15.29 -11.42 -12.54
CA SER A 49 16.55 -11.70 -11.87
C SER A 49 16.93 -10.55 -10.93
N TYR A 50 17.79 -10.85 -9.99
CA TYR A 50 18.42 -9.88 -9.10
C TYR A 50 19.79 -10.41 -8.64
N GLY A 51 20.64 -9.53 -8.18
CA GLY A 51 21.97 -9.91 -7.71
C GLY A 51 22.78 -8.72 -7.27
N SER A 52 24.03 -8.95 -6.92
CA SER A 52 24.98 -7.86 -6.67
C SER A 52 25.30 -7.15 -7.98
N MET A 53 25.52 -5.84 -7.95
CA MET A 53 25.87 -5.03 -9.13
C MET A 53 27.08 -5.57 -9.90
N LYS A 54 28.06 -6.15 -9.19
CA LYS A 54 29.25 -6.78 -9.80
C LYS A 54 28.89 -7.97 -10.70
N ASP A 55 27.74 -8.60 -10.46
CA ASP A 55 27.30 -9.80 -11.20
C ASP A 55 26.27 -9.45 -12.27
N LEU A 56 25.95 -8.16 -12.48
CA LEU A 56 25.03 -7.72 -13.54
C LEU A 56 25.67 -7.98 -14.90
N PRO A 57 25.04 -8.82 -15.75
CA PRO A 57 25.57 -9.08 -17.10
C PRO A 57 25.58 -7.79 -17.94
N ALA A 58 26.66 -7.57 -18.68
CA ALA A 58 26.86 -6.36 -19.47
C ALA A 58 25.86 -6.20 -20.64
N ASP A 59 25.25 -7.29 -21.05
CA ASP A 59 24.29 -7.34 -22.16
C ASP A 59 22.82 -7.21 -21.73
N VAL A 60 22.56 -7.03 -20.44
CA VAL A 60 21.20 -6.80 -19.93
C VAL A 60 20.70 -5.43 -20.39
N THR A 61 19.58 -5.44 -21.11
CA THR A 61 18.90 -4.24 -21.56
C THR A 61 17.44 -4.22 -21.12
N ALA A 62 16.88 -3.04 -20.86
CA ALA A 62 15.50 -2.87 -20.46
C ALA A 62 14.86 -1.68 -21.17
N LYS A 63 13.52 -1.68 -21.29
CA LYS A 63 12.74 -0.53 -21.80
C LYS A 63 12.91 0.70 -20.92
N GLN A 64 13.02 0.48 -19.59
CA GLN A 64 13.23 1.54 -18.60
C GLN A 64 14.35 1.13 -17.65
N THR A 65 15.24 2.07 -17.36
CA THR A 65 16.32 1.87 -16.35
C THR A 65 16.23 2.95 -15.29
N PHE A 66 16.27 2.53 -14.03
CA PHE A 66 16.24 3.40 -12.86
C PHE A 66 17.55 3.25 -12.08
N ASP A 67 18.22 4.36 -11.82
CA ASP A 67 19.35 4.42 -10.90
C ASP A 67 18.82 4.64 -9.46
N ALA A 68 19.04 3.66 -8.59
CA ALA A 68 18.66 3.68 -7.21
C ALA A 68 19.83 3.97 -6.26
N THR A 69 20.85 4.70 -6.73
CA THR A 69 22.00 5.09 -5.91
C THR A 69 21.56 5.72 -4.59
N GLY A 70 22.03 5.16 -3.48
CA GLY A 70 21.74 5.59 -2.12
C GLY A 70 20.36 5.18 -1.60
N ARG A 71 19.53 4.49 -2.38
CA ARG A 71 18.16 4.10 -2.04
C ARG A 71 18.05 2.62 -1.72
N PHE A 72 17.05 2.30 -0.92
CA PHE A 72 16.61 0.93 -0.67
C PHE A 72 15.40 0.60 -1.55
N VAL A 73 15.33 -0.66 -1.97
CA VAL A 73 14.15 -1.20 -2.68
C VAL A 73 13.51 -2.27 -1.80
N PHE A 74 12.23 -2.13 -1.56
CA PHE A 74 11.41 -3.01 -0.73
C PHE A 74 10.34 -3.70 -1.59
N PRO A 75 9.85 -4.89 -1.18
CA PRO A 75 8.54 -5.35 -1.62
C PRO A 75 7.47 -4.31 -1.25
N SER A 76 6.43 -4.20 -2.06
CA SER A 76 5.29 -3.34 -1.72
C SER A 76 4.61 -3.82 -0.42
N PHE A 77 3.99 -2.89 0.30
CA PHE A 77 3.20 -3.22 1.47
C PHE A 77 1.89 -3.93 1.09
N VAL A 78 1.44 -4.78 1.99
CA VAL A 78 0.11 -5.41 1.91
C VAL A 78 -0.71 -4.88 3.09
N ASP A 79 -1.78 -4.17 2.78
CA ASP A 79 -2.74 -3.69 3.77
C ASP A 79 -3.92 -4.67 3.82
N SER A 80 -4.04 -5.39 4.92
CA SER A 80 -5.04 -6.44 5.10
C SER A 80 -6.40 -5.93 5.61
N HIS A 81 -6.53 -4.65 5.94
CA HIS A 81 -7.78 -4.11 6.47
C HIS A 81 -7.87 -2.60 6.35
N THR A 82 -8.44 -2.10 5.26
CA THR A 82 -8.64 -0.67 5.03
C THR A 82 -10.05 -0.37 4.53
N HIS A 83 -10.69 0.64 5.10
CA HIS A 83 -11.91 1.24 4.58
C HIS A 83 -11.57 2.35 3.59
N LEU A 84 -11.31 1.97 2.33
CA LEU A 84 -10.93 2.92 1.28
C LEU A 84 -12.12 3.69 0.71
N VAL A 85 -13.25 2.99 0.58
CA VAL A 85 -14.48 3.50 -0.02
C VAL A 85 -15.43 3.98 1.07
N PHE A 86 -15.56 5.31 1.20
CA PHE A 86 -16.48 5.97 2.14
C PHE A 86 -16.84 7.38 1.65
N ALA A 87 -18.00 7.87 2.08
CA ALA A 87 -18.52 9.15 1.63
C ALA A 87 -17.70 10.34 2.12
N TYR A 88 -17.46 10.42 3.43
CA TYR A 88 -16.76 11.51 4.10
C TYR A 88 -15.89 11.00 5.24
N PRO A 89 -14.72 11.61 5.47
CA PRO A 89 -13.89 11.31 6.62
C PRO A 89 -14.57 11.74 7.93
N ARG A 90 -14.00 11.29 9.05
CA ARG A 90 -14.54 11.50 10.40
C ARG A 90 -13.56 12.23 11.30
N GLU A 91 -12.74 13.12 10.74
CA GLU A 91 -11.74 13.88 11.50
C GLU A 91 -12.35 14.77 12.56
N ASP A 92 -13.53 15.34 12.34
CA ASP A 92 -14.23 16.14 13.36
C ASP A 92 -14.54 15.32 14.61
N GLU A 93 -14.98 14.06 14.44
CA GLU A 93 -15.22 13.16 15.56
C GLU A 93 -13.90 12.80 16.29
N PHE A 94 -12.82 12.66 15.56
CA PHE A 94 -11.49 12.46 16.14
C PHE A 94 -11.06 13.67 16.98
N VAL A 95 -11.26 14.88 16.47
CA VAL A 95 -11.01 16.13 17.21
C VAL A 95 -11.87 16.21 18.47
N MET A 96 -13.16 15.85 18.40
CA MET A 96 -14.05 15.78 19.57
C MET A 96 -13.50 14.81 20.62
N LYS A 97 -13.03 13.64 20.22
CA LYS A 97 -12.39 12.65 21.10
C LYS A 97 -11.15 13.20 21.79
N LEU A 98 -10.27 13.88 21.05
CA LEU A 98 -9.09 14.55 21.60
C LEU A 98 -9.44 15.62 22.62
N LYS A 99 -10.60 16.28 22.49
CA LYS A 99 -11.14 17.25 23.45
C LYS A 99 -11.88 16.62 24.63
N GLY A 100 -11.91 15.29 24.72
CA GLY A 100 -12.49 14.56 25.85
C GLY A 100 -13.97 14.17 25.68
N ALA A 101 -14.56 14.34 24.49
CA ALA A 101 -15.94 13.92 24.24
C ALA A 101 -16.09 12.39 24.36
N SER A 102 -17.18 11.95 24.98
CA SER A 102 -17.55 10.55 25.07
C SER A 102 -18.09 10.04 23.71
N TYR A 103 -18.25 8.73 23.59
CA TYR A 103 -18.89 8.14 22.42
C TYR A 103 -20.36 8.62 22.28
N GLU A 104 -21.04 8.75 23.41
CA GLU A 104 -22.42 9.24 23.50
C GLU A 104 -22.53 10.69 23.01
N ASP A 105 -21.60 11.55 23.39
CA ASP A 105 -21.55 12.95 22.93
C ASP A 105 -21.37 13.05 21.42
N ILE A 106 -20.47 12.22 20.86
CA ILE A 106 -20.23 12.15 19.42
C ILE A 106 -21.50 11.65 18.70
N ALA A 107 -22.13 10.61 19.22
CA ALA A 107 -23.37 10.09 18.65
C ALA A 107 -24.52 11.11 18.71
N ALA A 108 -24.65 11.81 19.84
CA ALA A 108 -25.65 12.87 20.03
C ALA A 108 -25.45 14.07 19.07
N SER A 109 -24.19 14.37 18.73
CA SER A 109 -23.84 15.41 17.75
C SER A 109 -24.10 14.98 16.28
N GLY A 110 -24.66 13.80 16.07
CA GLY A 110 -24.93 13.25 14.74
C GLY A 110 -23.75 12.52 14.09
N GLY A 111 -22.72 12.17 14.88
CA GLY A 111 -21.58 11.38 14.45
C GLY A 111 -21.85 9.87 14.47
N GLY A 112 -20.78 9.10 14.30
CA GLY A 112 -20.80 7.65 14.38
C GLY A 112 -21.05 6.95 13.05
N ILE A 113 -21.06 5.62 13.11
CA ILE A 113 -21.18 4.75 11.92
C ILE A 113 -22.50 4.94 11.16
N LEU A 114 -23.60 5.22 11.87
CA LEU A 114 -24.92 5.46 11.25
C LEU A 114 -24.92 6.74 10.43
N ASN A 115 -24.20 7.77 10.86
CA ASN A 115 -24.03 8.99 10.09
C ASN A 115 -23.21 8.72 8.82
N SER A 116 -22.15 7.93 8.92
CA SER A 116 -21.35 7.51 7.74
C SER A 116 -22.21 6.77 6.73
N ALA A 117 -23.08 5.84 7.17
CA ALA A 117 -24.01 5.13 6.33
C ALA A 117 -25.02 6.08 5.64
N LYS A 118 -25.64 6.98 6.40
CA LYS A 118 -26.57 7.98 5.83
C LYS A 118 -25.91 8.84 4.76
N ARG A 119 -24.68 9.29 5.02
CA ARG A 119 -23.91 10.10 4.05
C ARG A 119 -23.56 9.29 2.79
N LEU A 120 -23.27 8.01 2.93
CA LEU A 120 -23.04 7.11 1.80
C LEU A 120 -24.29 7.01 0.90
N GLN A 121 -25.45 6.81 1.50
CA GLN A 121 -26.73 6.70 0.78
C GLN A 121 -27.13 7.95 -0.01
N LEU A 122 -26.58 9.11 0.34
CA LEU A 122 -26.86 10.38 -0.34
C LEU A 122 -25.97 10.62 -1.56
N LEU A 123 -24.90 9.84 -1.74
CA LEU A 123 -24.00 9.96 -2.87
C LEU A 123 -24.43 9.06 -4.03
N SER A 124 -24.20 9.54 -5.24
CA SER A 124 -24.21 8.67 -6.41
C SER A 124 -22.96 7.79 -6.43
N GLU A 125 -23.01 6.67 -7.14
CA GLU A 125 -21.86 5.79 -7.37
C GLU A 125 -20.68 6.56 -7.97
N GLN A 126 -20.95 7.44 -8.92
CA GLN A 126 -19.93 8.26 -9.56
C GLN A 126 -19.22 9.20 -8.56
N GLU A 127 -19.98 9.89 -7.71
CA GLU A 127 -19.40 10.77 -6.69
C GLU A 127 -18.57 9.98 -5.66
N LEU A 128 -19.04 8.80 -5.26
CA LEU A 128 -18.32 7.93 -4.34
C LEU A 128 -17.01 7.44 -4.98
N PHE A 129 -17.02 7.05 -6.25
CA PHE A 129 -15.84 6.68 -7.02
C PHE A 129 -14.82 7.83 -7.07
N GLU A 130 -15.26 9.03 -7.48
CA GLU A 130 -14.40 10.20 -7.58
C GLU A 130 -13.73 10.58 -6.26
N ARG A 131 -14.43 10.41 -5.14
CA ARG A 131 -13.89 10.62 -3.79
C ARG A 131 -12.92 9.52 -3.35
N SER A 132 -13.05 8.31 -3.87
CA SER A 132 -12.21 7.18 -3.50
C SER A 132 -10.89 7.12 -4.26
N ILE A 133 -10.86 7.59 -5.51
CA ILE A 133 -9.66 7.58 -6.36
C ILE A 133 -8.47 8.32 -5.76
N PRO A 134 -8.61 9.52 -5.18
CA PRO A 134 -7.46 10.19 -4.53
C PRO A 134 -6.85 9.36 -3.40
N ARG A 135 -7.68 8.69 -2.58
CA ARG A 135 -7.21 7.80 -1.50
C ARG A 135 -6.47 6.58 -2.03
N ALA A 136 -7.01 5.97 -3.12
CA ALA A 136 -6.33 4.86 -3.79
C ALA A 136 -4.94 5.29 -4.31
N LYS A 137 -4.85 6.46 -4.91
CA LYS A 137 -3.56 7.01 -5.37
C LYS A 137 -2.61 7.28 -4.21
N GLU A 138 -3.11 7.76 -3.08
CA GLU A 138 -2.31 8.02 -1.88
C GLU A 138 -1.69 6.74 -1.33
N ILE A 139 -2.46 5.67 -1.15
CA ILE A 139 -1.92 4.40 -0.65
C ILE A 139 -0.92 3.77 -1.64
N ILE A 140 -1.12 3.92 -2.94
CA ILE A 140 -0.14 3.49 -3.95
C ILE A 140 1.16 4.31 -3.81
N ASN A 141 1.05 5.63 -3.68
CA ASN A 141 2.21 6.52 -3.54
C ASN A 141 2.99 6.30 -2.24
N THR A 142 2.35 5.75 -1.21
CA THR A 142 2.99 5.36 0.05
C THR A 142 3.54 3.93 0.04
N GLY A 143 3.46 3.23 -1.11
CA GLY A 143 4.10 1.93 -1.32
C GLY A 143 3.21 0.72 -1.11
N THR A 144 1.89 0.89 -0.98
CA THR A 144 0.94 -0.24 -0.89
C THR A 144 0.70 -0.84 -2.27
N GLY A 145 1.05 -2.11 -2.45
CA GLY A 145 0.87 -2.86 -3.70
C GLY A 145 -0.34 -3.80 -3.68
N ALA A 146 -0.85 -4.14 -2.51
CA ALA A 146 -2.07 -4.92 -2.35
C ALA A 146 -2.86 -4.42 -1.14
N VAL A 147 -4.18 -4.35 -1.27
CA VAL A 147 -5.07 -3.89 -0.21
C VAL A 147 -6.34 -4.74 -0.16
N GLU A 148 -6.75 -5.14 1.03
CA GLU A 148 -8.07 -5.70 1.26
C GLU A 148 -9.02 -4.57 1.66
N ILE A 149 -9.92 -4.19 0.74
CA ILE A 149 -10.89 -3.12 0.97
C ILE A 149 -12.08 -3.70 1.72
N LYS A 150 -12.33 -3.17 2.90
CA LYS A 150 -13.52 -3.51 3.70
C LYS A 150 -14.69 -2.64 3.29
N SER A 151 -15.80 -3.27 2.91
CA SER A 151 -17.12 -2.61 2.88
C SER A 151 -17.59 -2.44 4.32
N GLY A 152 -18.04 -1.27 4.71
CA GLY A 152 -18.35 -1.05 6.13
C GLY A 152 -19.52 -0.12 6.40
N TYR A 153 -19.98 0.58 5.41
CA TYR A 153 -20.97 1.64 5.61
C TYR A 153 -22.25 1.44 4.80
N GLY A 154 -22.32 0.46 3.92
CA GLY A 154 -23.54 0.03 3.25
C GLY A 154 -24.45 -0.74 4.22
N LEU A 155 -25.68 -0.27 4.44
CA LEU A 155 -26.67 -0.92 5.31
C LEU A 155 -27.83 -1.51 4.52
N THR A 156 -27.90 -1.26 3.22
CA THR A 156 -28.93 -1.82 2.33
C THR A 156 -28.28 -2.50 1.13
N ILE A 157 -29.07 -3.32 0.40
CA ILE A 157 -28.58 -4.01 -0.81
C ILE A 157 -28.19 -3.02 -1.91
N LYS A 158 -28.72 -1.80 -1.84
CA LYS A 158 -28.48 -0.75 -2.84
C LYS A 158 -27.21 0.06 -2.57
N ASP A 159 -26.72 0.05 -1.36
CA ASP A 159 -25.48 0.72 -0.94
C ASP A 159 -24.30 -0.18 -1.27
#